data_9ce6b82b7f46e5b0d54310513c090af7
#
_entry.id   9ce6b82b7f46e5b0d54310513c090af7
#
_cell.length_a   1.000
_cell.length_b   1.000
_cell.length_c   1.000
_cell.angle_alpha   90.00
_cell.angle_beta   90.00
_cell.angle_gamma   90.00
#
_symmetry.space_group_name_H-M   'P 1'
#
loop_
_entity.id
_entity.type
_entity.pdbx_description
1 polymer ?
#
loop_
_entity_poly.entity_id
_entity_poly.type
_entity_poly.pdbx_seq_one_letter_code
_entity_poly.pdbx_strand_id
1 'polypeptide(L)'
;MNTKSLKVVNQVRPPENFIDQDVAWHYGDPLREQKYLIQGEACVDISNRGVIKILGDDRKSFLHSLTSQHIERMNDKESTLSLLLSPNGHIEHELHVINEKETIYLIVENKSTQSILEFLNKMVFLSKVQLTDESKNLATVFEPIRKIHEKFPTWLTPENFQGEPIKNAGFSAGGDPNKYVPKRPEKFSGREILISRNELENYLLSCKNLAGTWALEALRIAAGVPRIIVDADHRTIPHEIGLIGNAVHLEKGCYRGQETIARVHNLGKPPRKLVLLHLDGSQNRLPKEKSSKIGRAHV
;
A
#
# COMPACT_ATOMS: atom_id res chain seq x y z
N MET A 1 7.38 -30.97 -23.40
CA MET A 1 6.39 -29.96 -22.99
C MET A 1 7.02 -29.07 -21.93
N ASN A 2 7.08 -27.79 -22.19
CA ASN A 2 7.83 -26.87 -21.35
C ASN A 2 7.02 -26.60 -20.06
N THR A 3 7.48 -27.12 -18.92
CA THR A 3 6.83 -26.99 -17.61
C THR A 3 6.59 -25.52 -17.17
N LYS A 4 7.27 -24.58 -17.79
CA LYS A 4 7.09 -23.13 -17.56
C LYS A 4 5.77 -22.58 -18.12
N SER A 5 5.30 -23.07 -19.26
CA SER A 5 4.02 -22.66 -19.88
C SER A 5 2.79 -23.05 -19.05
N LEU A 6 2.90 -24.07 -18.21
CA LEU A 6 1.80 -24.54 -17.33
C LEU A 6 1.54 -23.64 -16.11
N LYS A 7 2.53 -22.84 -15.66
CA LYS A 7 2.38 -21.98 -14.48
C LYS A 7 1.39 -20.83 -14.69
N VAL A 8 1.31 -20.28 -15.89
CA VAL A 8 0.42 -19.15 -16.23
C VAL A 8 -0.97 -19.65 -16.68
N VAL A 9 -1.09 -20.90 -17.10
CA VAL A 9 -2.31 -21.45 -17.70
C VAL A 9 -3.43 -21.77 -16.69
N ASN A 10 -3.11 -21.99 -15.41
CA ASN A 10 -4.10 -22.32 -14.37
C ASN A 10 -4.62 -21.09 -13.60
N GLN A 11 -4.68 -19.95 -14.23
CA GLN A 11 -5.23 -18.74 -13.59
C GLN A 11 -6.73 -18.88 -13.37
N VAL A 12 -7.17 -18.72 -12.13
CA VAL A 12 -8.57 -18.50 -11.78
C VAL A 12 -8.77 -17.02 -11.54
N ARG A 13 -9.77 -16.46 -12.20
CA ARG A 13 -10.11 -15.04 -12.03
C ARG A 13 -10.92 -14.83 -10.75
N PRO A 14 -10.83 -13.64 -10.14
CA PRO A 14 -11.66 -13.31 -8.98
C PRO A 14 -13.14 -13.26 -9.35
N PRO A 15 -14.03 -13.40 -8.36
CA PRO A 15 -15.48 -13.22 -8.55
C PRO A 15 -15.80 -11.86 -9.17
N GLU A 16 -16.92 -11.77 -9.89
CA GLU A 16 -17.46 -10.50 -10.37
C GLU A 16 -17.54 -9.50 -9.20
N ASN A 17 -17.21 -8.26 -9.45
CA ASN A 17 -17.16 -7.17 -8.46
C ASN A 17 -16.00 -7.23 -7.44
N PHE A 18 -15.09 -8.19 -7.52
CA PHE A 18 -13.87 -8.13 -6.74
C PHE A 18 -12.95 -7.01 -7.26
N ILE A 19 -12.10 -6.45 -6.38
CA ILE A 19 -11.31 -5.27 -6.74
C ILE A 19 -10.18 -5.57 -7.73
N ASP A 20 -9.65 -6.77 -7.72
CA ASP A 20 -8.49 -7.19 -8.50
C ASP A 20 -8.88 -8.03 -9.73
N GLN A 21 -9.84 -7.56 -10.54
CA GLN A 21 -10.42 -8.30 -11.67
C GLN A 21 -9.42 -8.72 -12.76
N ASP A 22 -8.38 -7.92 -12.98
CA ASP A 22 -7.51 -8.06 -14.16
C ASP A 22 -6.30 -8.98 -13.93
N VAL A 23 -6.14 -9.51 -12.71
CA VAL A 23 -5.03 -10.38 -12.32
C VAL A 23 -5.52 -11.71 -11.75
N ALA A 24 -4.62 -12.68 -11.58
CA ALA A 24 -4.99 -13.98 -11.03
C ALA A 24 -5.44 -13.88 -9.58
N TRP A 25 -6.61 -14.42 -9.27
CA TRP A 25 -7.07 -14.60 -7.90
C TRP A 25 -6.32 -15.73 -7.20
N HIS A 26 -6.16 -16.88 -7.91
CA HIS A 26 -5.29 -17.97 -7.49
C HIS A 26 -4.90 -18.83 -8.71
N TYR A 27 -3.95 -19.75 -8.51
CA TYR A 27 -3.44 -20.70 -9.51
C TYR A 27 -3.82 -22.14 -9.18
N GLY A 28 -4.95 -22.35 -8.48
CA GLY A 28 -5.54 -23.66 -8.21
C GLY A 28 -5.54 -24.07 -6.73
N ASP A 29 -4.57 -23.63 -5.93
CA ASP A 29 -4.48 -23.97 -4.50
C ASP A 29 -4.10 -22.76 -3.64
N PRO A 30 -5.07 -21.93 -3.25
CA PRO A 30 -4.82 -20.70 -2.50
C PRO A 30 -4.08 -20.90 -1.17
N LEU A 31 -4.31 -22.01 -0.48
CA LEU A 31 -3.64 -22.31 0.79
C LEU A 31 -2.16 -22.64 0.59
N ARG A 32 -1.84 -23.39 -0.46
CA ARG A 32 -0.46 -23.68 -0.84
C ARG A 32 0.26 -22.42 -1.31
N GLU A 33 -0.41 -21.58 -2.08
CA GLU A 33 0.11 -20.29 -2.55
C GLU A 33 0.43 -19.37 -1.38
N GLN A 34 -0.46 -19.29 -0.38
CA GLN A 34 -0.21 -18.55 0.85
C GLN A 34 1.03 -19.08 1.60
N LYS A 35 1.20 -20.41 1.68
CA LYS A 35 2.39 -21.01 2.27
C LYS A 35 3.67 -20.61 1.52
N TYR A 36 3.64 -20.61 0.19
CA TYR A 36 4.79 -20.17 -0.62
C TYR A 36 5.15 -18.70 -0.37
N LEU A 37 4.14 -17.83 -0.23
CA LEU A 37 4.38 -16.43 0.13
C LEU A 37 5.02 -16.29 1.52
N ILE A 38 4.54 -17.02 2.52
CA ILE A 38 5.11 -17.03 3.87
C ILE A 38 6.57 -17.49 3.85
N GLN A 39 6.91 -18.44 2.98
CA GLN A 39 8.26 -18.98 2.83
C GLN A 39 9.21 -18.08 2.00
N GLY A 40 8.71 -16.99 1.41
CA GLY A 40 9.52 -16.15 0.52
C GLY A 40 9.75 -16.74 -0.86
N GLU A 41 8.92 -17.67 -1.30
CA GLU A 41 9.14 -18.52 -2.48
C GLU A 41 8.16 -18.27 -3.64
N ALA A 42 7.32 -17.23 -3.57
CA ALA A 42 6.36 -16.91 -4.62
C ALA A 42 6.35 -15.43 -4.98
N CYS A 43 5.92 -15.13 -6.21
CA CYS A 43 5.57 -13.78 -6.67
C CYS A 43 4.06 -13.67 -6.86
N VAL A 44 3.53 -12.46 -6.73
CA VAL A 44 2.14 -12.14 -7.04
C VAL A 44 2.08 -11.10 -8.15
N ASP A 45 1.36 -11.39 -9.21
CA ASP A 45 1.02 -10.40 -10.22
C ASP A 45 -0.03 -9.44 -9.65
N ILE A 46 0.36 -8.19 -9.48
CA ILE A 46 -0.50 -7.06 -9.10
C ILE A 46 -0.42 -5.95 -10.16
N SER A 47 -0.27 -6.34 -11.42
CA SER A 47 -0.15 -5.43 -12.56
C SER A 47 -1.44 -4.66 -12.88
N ASN A 48 -2.51 -4.95 -12.14
CA ASN A 48 -3.73 -4.15 -12.09
C ASN A 48 -3.58 -2.84 -11.29
N ARG A 49 -2.42 -2.57 -10.68
CA ARG A 49 -2.13 -1.28 -10.04
C ARG A 49 -1.90 -0.19 -11.08
N GLY A 50 -2.28 1.04 -10.73
CA GLY A 50 -1.90 2.22 -11.49
C GLY A 50 -0.47 2.64 -11.19
N VAL A 51 0.22 3.19 -12.19
CA VAL A 51 1.58 3.72 -12.05
C VAL A 51 1.63 5.13 -12.60
N ILE A 52 1.95 6.10 -11.74
CA ILE A 52 2.16 7.50 -12.12
C ILE A 52 3.65 7.79 -12.04
N LYS A 53 4.17 8.42 -13.07
CA LYS A 53 5.56 8.88 -13.16
C LYS A 53 5.63 10.39 -13.04
N ILE A 54 6.54 10.88 -12.22
CA ILE A 54 6.79 12.31 -12.00
C ILE A 54 8.26 12.60 -12.32
N LEU A 55 8.48 13.45 -13.30
CA LEU A 55 9.80 13.95 -13.72
C LEU A 55 9.93 15.43 -13.36
N GLY A 56 11.16 15.92 -13.28
CA GLY A 56 11.50 17.34 -13.13
C GLY A 56 12.24 17.65 -11.84
N ASP A 57 12.87 18.82 -11.83
CA ASP A 57 13.74 19.26 -10.74
C ASP A 57 12.97 19.39 -9.42
N ASP A 58 11.73 19.86 -9.51
CA ASP A 58 10.88 20.14 -8.33
C ASP A 58 10.06 18.92 -7.88
N ARG A 59 10.22 17.71 -8.45
CA ARG A 59 9.40 16.53 -8.18
C ARG A 59 9.28 16.18 -6.69
N LYS A 60 10.38 16.34 -5.95
CA LYS A 60 10.40 16.00 -4.51
C LYS A 60 9.67 17.07 -3.68
N SER A 61 10.00 18.35 -3.86
CA SER A 61 9.37 19.45 -3.14
C SER A 61 7.89 19.58 -3.49
N PHE A 62 7.55 19.39 -4.78
CA PHE A 62 6.17 19.36 -5.24
C PHE A 62 5.36 18.28 -4.52
N LEU A 63 5.78 17.02 -4.57
CA LEU A 63 5.03 15.94 -3.93
C LEU A 63 5.07 16.06 -2.40
N HIS A 64 6.19 16.53 -1.82
CA HIS A 64 6.31 16.81 -0.40
C HIS A 64 5.27 17.81 0.10
N SER A 65 5.02 18.88 -0.63
CA SER A 65 4.06 19.93 -0.23
C SER A 65 2.60 19.45 -0.26
N LEU A 66 2.28 18.44 -1.06
CA LEU A 66 0.91 17.96 -1.28
C LEU A 66 0.53 16.75 -0.43
N THR A 67 1.50 15.97 0.03
CA THR A 67 1.26 14.67 0.65
C THR A 67 1.74 14.62 2.10
N SER A 68 1.31 13.63 2.85
CA SER A 68 1.48 13.54 4.30
C SER A 68 2.88 13.07 4.76
N GLN A 69 3.72 12.52 3.86
CA GLN A 69 5.03 11.97 4.22
C GLN A 69 6.19 12.90 3.81
N HIS A 70 7.35 12.73 4.45
CA HIS A 70 8.52 13.56 4.19
C HIS A 70 9.29 13.08 2.95
N ILE A 71 8.87 13.55 1.75
CA ILE A 71 9.40 13.09 0.45
C ILE A 71 10.71 13.82 0.08
N GLU A 72 10.85 15.08 0.47
CA GLU A 72 11.98 15.92 0.05
C GLU A 72 13.35 15.35 0.43
N ARG A 73 13.43 14.64 1.59
CA ARG A 73 14.67 14.03 2.08
C ARG A 73 14.96 12.63 1.55
N MET A 74 14.10 12.08 0.72
CA MET A 74 14.31 10.73 0.17
C MET A 74 15.59 10.67 -0.66
N ASN A 75 16.42 9.68 -0.37
CA ASN A 75 17.61 9.36 -1.17
C ASN A 75 17.23 8.60 -2.45
N ASP A 76 18.21 8.41 -3.33
CA ASP A 76 18.02 7.54 -4.49
C ASP A 76 17.71 6.10 -4.05
N LYS A 77 16.80 5.43 -4.75
CA LYS A 77 16.27 4.08 -4.46
C LYS A 77 15.53 3.96 -3.13
N GLU A 78 15.23 5.05 -2.47
CA GLU A 78 14.41 5.05 -1.27
C GLU A 78 12.92 5.04 -1.63
N SER A 79 12.14 4.37 -0.81
CA SER A 79 10.70 4.29 -0.99
C SER A 79 9.96 4.56 0.32
N THR A 80 8.74 5.05 0.23
CA THR A 80 7.90 5.33 1.39
C THR A 80 6.42 5.18 1.06
N LEU A 81 5.60 5.10 2.11
CA LEU A 81 4.15 5.21 2.03
C LEU A 81 3.74 6.66 2.30
N SER A 82 2.83 7.21 1.51
CA SER A 82 2.29 8.55 1.71
C SER A 82 0.80 8.60 1.42
N LEU A 83 0.12 9.64 1.89
CA LEU A 83 -1.31 9.84 1.69
C LEU A 83 -1.59 11.19 1.03
N LEU A 84 -2.58 11.21 0.16
CA LEU A 84 -3.31 12.43 -0.16
C LEU A 84 -4.51 12.51 0.77
N LEU A 85 -4.61 13.62 1.49
CA LEU A 85 -5.67 13.87 2.46
C LEU A 85 -6.60 14.97 1.97
N SER A 86 -7.85 14.92 2.40
CA SER A 86 -8.79 16.03 2.27
C SER A 86 -8.39 17.20 3.18
N PRO A 87 -8.95 18.42 3.01
CA PRO A 87 -8.73 19.53 3.95
C PRO A 87 -9.09 19.18 5.39
N ASN A 88 -10.01 18.24 5.59
CA ASN A 88 -10.45 17.76 6.90
C ASN A 88 -9.60 16.60 7.44
N GLY A 89 -8.49 16.22 6.77
CA GLY A 89 -7.60 15.14 7.18
C GLY A 89 -8.12 13.73 6.92
N HIS A 90 -9.18 13.58 6.13
CA HIS A 90 -9.66 12.26 5.70
C HIS A 90 -8.77 11.73 4.57
N ILE A 91 -8.55 10.43 4.53
CA ILE A 91 -7.75 9.78 3.49
C ILE A 91 -8.52 9.77 2.17
N GLU A 92 -7.95 10.40 1.16
CA GLU A 92 -8.48 10.34 -0.21
C GLU A 92 -7.77 9.26 -1.02
N HIS A 93 -6.43 9.19 -0.94
CA HIS A 93 -5.62 8.23 -1.68
C HIS A 93 -4.38 7.79 -0.91
N GLU A 94 -3.98 6.55 -1.15
CA GLU A 94 -2.72 5.95 -0.70
C GLU A 94 -1.73 5.92 -1.86
N LEU A 95 -0.48 6.27 -1.58
CA LEU A 95 0.59 6.38 -2.56
C LEU A 95 1.80 5.57 -2.09
N HIS A 96 2.20 4.54 -2.83
CA HIS A 96 3.48 3.88 -2.67
C HIS A 96 4.51 4.66 -3.50
N VAL A 97 5.35 5.42 -2.83
CA VAL A 97 6.28 6.37 -3.46
C VAL A 97 7.65 5.73 -3.60
N ILE A 98 8.22 5.77 -4.79
CA ILE A 98 9.59 5.31 -5.10
C ILE A 98 10.37 6.49 -5.67
N ASN A 99 11.50 6.84 -5.07
CA ASN A 99 12.43 7.81 -5.64
C ASN A 99 13.57 7.05 -6.34
N GLU A 100 13.61 7.12 -7.66
CA GLU A 100 14.61 6.44 -8.50
C GLU A 100 15.27 7.46 -9.43
N LYS A 101 16.51 7.81 -9.14
CA LYS A 101 17.29 8.80 -9.92
C LYS A 101 16.53 10.13 -10.09
N GLU A 102 16.27 10.52 -11.35
CA GLU A 102 15.55 11.75 -11.72
C GLU A 102 14.02 11.58 -11.76
N THR A 103 13.50 10.47 -11.23
CA THR A 103 12.09 10.08 -11.34
C THR A 103 11.51 9.76 -9.98
N ILE A 104 10.26 10.17 -9.73
CA ILE A 104 9.43 9.57 -8.69
C ILE A 104 8.36 8.73 -9.38
N TYR A 105 8.19 7.48 -8.92
CA TYR A 105 7.06 6.64 -9.29
C TYR A 105 6.08 6.55 -8.12
N LEU A 106 4.80 6.58 -8.45
CA LEU A 106 3.71 6.30 -7.51
C LEU A 106 3.00 5.02 -7.97
N ILE A 107 2.96 4.00 -7.12
CA ILE A 107 2.08 2.85 -7.30
C ILE A 107 0.80 3.16 -6.53
N VAL A 108 -0.34 3.04 -7.19
CA VAL A 108 -1.65 3.44 -6.65
C VAL A 108 -2.72 2.41 -7.01
N GLU A 109 -3.87 2.46 -6.36
CA GLU A 109 -5.03 1.70 -6.84
C GLU A 109 -5.45 2.18 -8.23
N ASN A 110 -5.65 1.27 -9.17
CA ASN A 110 -5.96 1.63 -10.57
C ASN A 110 -7.15 2.58 -10.69
N LYS A 111 -8.22 2.33 -9.93
CA LYS A 111 -9.41 3.20 -9.93
C LYS A 111 -9.13 4.64 -9.48
N SER A 112 -8.02 4.85 -8.76
CA SER A 112 -7.61 6.16 -8.25
C SER A 112 -6.63 6.90 -9.18
N THR A 113 -6.06 6.23 -10.19
CA THR A 113 -5.00 6.80 -11.03
C THR A 113 -5.42 8.12 -11.66
N GLN A 114 -6.58 8.14 -12.29
CA GLN A 114 -7.06 9.32 -13.00
C GLN A 114 -7.34 10.49 -12.05
N SER A 115 -8.01 10.24 -10.92
CA SER A 115 -8.33 11.28 -9.93
C SER A 115 -7.08 11.87 -9.27
N ILE A 116 -6.06 11.03 -9.00
CA ILE A 116 -4.77 11.48 -8.50
C ILE A 116 -4.06 12.36 -9.53
N LEU A 117 -4.00 11.92 -10.79
CA LEU A 117 -3.38 12.69 -11.88
C LEU A 117 -4.07 14.05 -12.07
N GLU A 118 -5.39 14.09 -12.09
CA GLU A 118 -6.14 15.32 -12.21
C GLU A 118 -5.87 16.28 -11.05
N PHE A 119 -5.84 15.76 -9.83
CA PHE A 119 -5.49 16.55 -8.64
C PHE A 119 -4.07 17.09 -8.74
N LEU A 120 -3.09 16.23 -8.99
CA LEU A 120 -1.69 16.64 -9.06
C LEU A 120 -1.45 17.66 -10.20
N ASN A 121 -2.02 17.45 -11.39
CA ASN A 121 -1.90 18.38 -12.51
C ASN A 121 -2.48 19.78 -12.19
N LYS A 122 -3.57 19.85 -11.43
CA LYS A 122 -4.13 21.14 -10.96
C LYS A 122 -3.17 21.87 -10.00
N MET A 123 -2.26 21.16 -9.36
CA MET A 123 -1.32 21.73 -8.36
C MET A 123 0.06 22.05 -8.93
N VAL A 124 0.32 21.78 -10.21
CA VAL A 124 1.65 21.99 -10.83
C VAL A 124 2.07 23.47 -10.79
N PHE A 125 1.16 24.40 -11.10
CA PHE A 125 1.44 25.86 -11.16
C PHE A 125 2.78 26.18 -11.84
N LEU A 126 3.74 26.71 -11.07
CA LEU A 126 5.08 27.08 -11.53
C LEU A 126 6.14 26.00 -11.29
N SER A 127 5.76 24.86 -10.70
CA SER A 127 6.68 23.76 -10.42
C SER A 127 7.16 23.10 -11.72
N LYS A 128 8.45 22.85 -11.80
CA LYS A 128 9.08 22.19 -12.95
C LYS A 128 8.90 20.67 -12.83
N VAL A 129 7.67 20.21 -13.04
CA VAL A 129 7.32 18.80 -13.01
C VAL A 129 6.47 18.39 -14.19
N GLN A 130 6.62 17.15 -14.61
CA GLN A 130 5.80 16.49 -15.63
C GLN A 130 5.24 15.19 -15.05
N LEU A 131 3.93 15.01 -15.15
CA LEU A 131 3.23 13.83 -14.67
C LEU A 131 2.71 13.00 -15.86
N THR A 132 2.94 11.70 -15.83
CA THR A 132 2.45 10.76 -16.86
C THR A 132 1.85 9.52 -16.22
N ASP A 133 0.77 9.02 -16.82
CA ASP A 133 0.24 7.69 -16.52
C ASP A 133 1.05 6.64 -17.26
N GLU A 134 1.79 5.84 -16.51
CA GLU A 134 2.60 4.74 -17.04
C GLU A 134 1.95 3.37 -16.84
N SER A 135 0.70 3.31 -16.41
CA SER A 135 0.01 2.04 -16.13
C SER A 135 -0.08 1.10 -17.32
N LYS A 136 -0.01 1.64 -18.55
CA LYS A 136 0.01 0.82 -19.78
C LYS A 136 1.40 0.28 -20.13
N ASN A 137 2.46 0.90 -19.61
CA ASN A 137 3.85 0.57 -19.93
C ASN A 137 4.53 -0.23 -18.82
N LEU A 138 4.14 0.03 -17.56
CA LEU A 138 4.70 -0.61 -16.38
C LEU A 138 3.67 -1.51 -15.70
N ALA A 139 4.17 -2.56 -15.11
CA ALA A 139 3.42 -3.52 -14.30
C ALA A 139 4.05 -3.60 -12.91
N THR A 140 3.24 -3.90 -11.92
CA THR A 140 3.71 -4.11 -10.55
C THR A 140 3.66 -5.59 -10.20
N VAL A 141 4.73 -6.10 -9.59
CA VAL A 141 4.80 -7.46 -9.04
C VAL A 141 5.16 -7.37 -7.56
N PHE A 142 4.43 -8.10 -6.72
CA PHE A 142 4.75 -8.23 -5.30
C PHE A 142 5.61 -9.47 -5.06
N GLU A 143 6.62 -9.31 -4.20
CA GLU A 143 7.48 -10.39 -3.71
C GLU A 143 7.64 -10.30 -2.19
N PRO A 144 7.55 -11.42 -1.45
CA PRO A 144 7.64 -11.42 0.01
C PRO A 144 9.12 -11.32 0.51
N ILE A 145 9.90 -10.49 -0.15
CA ILE A 145 11.32 -10.25 0.14
C ILE A 145 11.52 -8.75 0.35
N ARG A 146 11.84 -8.33 1.57
CA ARG A 146 12.06 -6.92 1.86
C ARG A 146 13.52 -6.50 1.61
N LYS A 147 13.87 -6.40 0.33
CA LYS A 147 15.16 -5.93 -0.16
C LYS A 147 14.97 -5.17 -1.46
N ILE A 148 15.68 -4.06 -1.65
CA ILE A 148 15.69 -3.33 -2.93
C ILE A 148 16.11 -4.29 -4.03
N HIS A 149 15.38 -4.29 -5.14
CA HIS A 149 15.73 -5.08 -6.31
C HIS A 149 16.88 -4.40 -7.07
N GLU A 150 17.85 -5.18 -7.54
CA GLU A 150 19.05 -4.62 -8.18
C GLU A 150 18.75 -3.88 -9.49
N LYS A 151 17.76 -4.36 -10.24
CA LYS A 151 17.44 -3.91 -11.61
C LYS A 151 16.20 -3.02 -11.68
N PHE A 152 15.22 -3.19 -10.78
CA PHE A 152 13.91 -2.57 -10.91
C PHE A 152 13.62 -1.56 -9.80
N PRO A 153 12.93 -0.43 -10.11
CA PRO A 153 12.41 0.46 -9.08
C PRO A 153 11.57 -0.32 -8.08
N THR A 154 11.83 -0.09 -6.79
CA THR A 154 11.32 -0.94 -5.72
C THR A 154 10.66 -0.13 -4.62
N TRP A 155 9.43 -0.46 -4.28
CA TRP A 155 8.80 -0.03 -3.05
C TRP A 155 8.92 -1.14 -1.99
N LEU A 156 9.29 -0.77 -0.78
CA LEU A 156 9.42 -1.69 0.36
C LEU A 156 8.26 -1.47 1.33
N THR A 157 7.66 -2.57 1.79
CA THR A 157 6.65 -2.49 2.86
C THR A 157 7.21 -1.74 4.08
N PRO A 158 6.43 -0.87 4.73
CA PRO A 158 6.85 -0.13 5.92
C PRO A 158 7.35 -1.05 7.05
N GLU A 159 8.31 -0.58 7.86
CA GLU A 159 8.93 -1.38 8.92
C GLU A 159 7.93 -1.84 9.98
N ASN A 160 6.95 -1.02 10.34
CA ASN A 160 5.96 -1.41 11.35
C ASN A 160 4.97 -2.48 10.85
N PHE A 161 4.84 -2.70 9.54
CA PHE A 161 4.08 -3.84 9.02
C PHE A 161 4.76 -5.18 9.35
N GLN A 162 6.02 -5.13 9.76
CA GLN A 162 6.78 -6.26 10.28
C GLN A 162 6.77 -6.34 11.80
N GLY A 163 6.01 -5.48 12.49
CA GLY A 163 5.99 -5.40 13.95
C GLY A 163 7.16 -4.65 14.57
N GLU A 164 8.01 -4.01 13.75
CA GLU A 164 9.10 -3.17 14.24
C GLU A 164 8.60 -1.78 14.63
N PRO A 165 9.19 -1.14 15.66
CA PRO A 165 8.87 0.23 16.03
C PRO A 165 9.19 1.21 14.90
N ILE A 166 8.36 2.24 14.76
CA ILE A 166 8.62 3.32 13.80
C ILE A 166 9.78 4.18 14.33
N LYS A 167 10.89 4.19 13.62
CA LYS A 167 12.12 4.86 14.07
C LYS A 167 12.15 6.36 13.74
N ASN A 168 11.49 6.80 12.68
CA ASN A 168 11.57 8.17 12.16
C ASN A 168 10.18 8.77 11.87
N ALA A 169 9.32 8.79 12.87
CA ALA A 169 7.95 9.31 12.71
C ALA A 169 7.82 10.83 12.91
N GLY A 170 8.90 11.53 13.18
CA GLY A 170 8.88 12.97 13.48
C GLY A 170 8.36 13.29 14.89
N PHE A 171 8.76 12.51 15.89
CA PHE A 171 8.37 12.70 17.28
C PHE A 171 9.52 13.27 18.11
N SER A 172 9.87 14.54 17.93
CA SER A 172 10.91 15.19 18.72
C SER A 172 10.42 15.68 20.10
N ALA A 173 9.13 15.84 20.29
CA ALA A 173 8.55 16.47 21.48
C ALA A 173 8.11 15.50 22.59
N GLY A 174 8.69 14.29 22.69
CA GLY A 174 8.45 13.36 23.80
C GLY A 174 7.14 12.54 23.72
N GLY A 175 6.46 12.53 22.58
CA GLY A 175 5.34 11.61 22.34
C GLY A 175 5.84 10.18 22.03
N ASP A 176 5.09 9.17 22.47
CA ASP A 176 5.35 7.78 22.07
C ASP A 176 4.95 7.58 20.60
N PRO A 177 5.92 7.36 19.69
CA PRO A 177 5.65 7.13 18.27
C PRO A 177 4.78 5.89 18.06
N ASN A 178 4.76 4.97 19.00
CA ASN A 178 4.03 3.71 18.90
C ASN A 178 2.61 3.79 19.49
N LYS A 179 2.22 4.92 20.09
CA LYS A 179 0.90 5.10 20.72
C LYS A 179 -0.28 4.74 19.81
N TYR A 180 -0.12 4.95 18.51
CA TYR A 180 -1.16 4.68 17.51
C TYR A 180 -0.81 3.50 16.58
N VAL A 181 0.32 2.84 16.81
CA VAL A 181 0.70 1.65 16.04
C VAL A 181 -0.06 0.45 16.60
N PRO A 182 -0.94 -0.17 15.83
CA PRO A 182 -1.61 -1.37 16.28
C PRO A 182 -0.58 -2.50 16.47
N LYS A 183 -0.73 -3.28 17.55
CA LYS A 183 -0.04 -4.56 17.63
C LYS A 183 -0.54 -5.43 16.48
N ARG A 184 0.37 -5.80 15.59
CA ARG A 184 0.03 -6.65 14.46
C ARG A 184 0.16 -8.11 14.86
N PRO A 185 -0.88 -8.94 14.66
CA PRO A 185 -0.82 -10.35 15.02
C PRO A 185 0.19 -11.11 14.17
N GLU A 186 0.35 -10.71 12.91
CA GLU A 186 1.26 -11.31 11.95
C GLU A 186 2.14 -10.24 11.28
N LYS A 187 3.24 -10.67 10.69
CA LYS A 187 4.13 -9.79 9.92
C LYS A 187 3.71 -9.75 8.46
N PHE A 188 3.66 -8.55 7.88
CA PHE A 188 3.51 -8.37 6.45
C PHE A 188 4.77 -7.71 5.91
N SER A 189 5.56 -8.46 5.16
CA SER A 189 6.87 -8.04 4.68
C SER A 189 7.03 -8.40 3.22
N GLY A 190 7.52 -7.44 2.42
CA GLY A 190 7.74 -7.65 1.01
C GLY A 190 8.18 -6.40 0.28
N ARG A 191 8.18 -6.51 -1.03
CA ARG A 191 8.44 -5.41 -1.96
C ARG A 191 7.48 -5.45 -3.13
N GLU A 192 7.24 -4.28 -3.70
CA GLU A 192 6.61 -4.13 -5.00
C GLU A 192 7.67 -3.63 -5.99
N ILE A 193 7.83 -4.29 -7.11
CA ILE A 193 8.77 -3.89 -8.16
C ILE A 193 8.00 -3.41 -9.38
N LEU A 194 8.55 -2.37 -10.03
CA LEU A 194 8.04 -1.88 -11.31
C LEU A 194 8.85 -2.48 -12.46
N ILE A 195 8.16 -3.15 -13.36
CA ILE A 195 8.73 -3.86 -14.48
C ILE A 195 8.01 -3.45 -15.77
N SER A 196 8.71 -3.46 -16.91
CA SER A 196 8.04 -3.27 -18.21
C SER A 196 6.98 -4.34 -18.44
N ARG A 197 5.79 -3.95 -18.92
CA ARG A 197 4.72 -4.92 -19.23
C ARG A 197 5.16 -5.97 -20.25
N ASN A 198 6.07 -5.62 -21.14
CA ASN A 198 6.62 -6.58 -22.12
C ASN A 198 7.51 -7.64 -21.47
N GLU A 199 8.07 -7.39 -20.28
CA GLU A 199 8.89 -8.33 -19.52
C GLU A 199 8.09 -9.11 -18.46
N LEU A 200 6.86 -8.69 -18.17
CA LEU A 200 6.05 -9.24 -17.07
C LEU A 200 5.88 -10.76 -17.15
N GLU A 201 5.46 -11.28 -18.29
CA GLU A 201 5.23 -12.73 -18.46
C GLU A 201 6.53 -13.53 -18.23
N ASN A 202 7.63 -13.09 -18.84
CA ASN A 202 8.93 -13.73 -18.66
C ASN A 202 9.41 -13.68 -17.21
N TYR A 203 9.15 -12.55 -16.54
CA TYR A 203 9.48 -12.40 -15.13
C TYR A 203 8.69 -13.38 -14.26
N LEU A 204 7.37 -13.42 -14.42
CA LEU A 204 6.49 -14.34 -13.67
C LEU A 204 6.87 -15.81 -13.93
N LEU A 205 7.21 -16.16 -15.15
CA LEU A 205 7.69 -17.52 -15.50
C LEU A 205 9.04 -17.86 -14.86
N SER A 206 9.86 -16.87 -14.52
CA SER A 206 11.14 -17.05 -13.83
C SER A 206 10.99 -17.26 -12.33
N CYS A 207 9.86 -16.86 -11.74
CA CYS A 207 9.59 -17.04 -10.31
C CYS A 207 9.49 -18.51 -9.95
N LYS A 208 9.96 -18.88 -8.75
CA LYS A 208 9.91 -20.27 -8.25
C LYS A 208 8.48 -20.78 -8.20
N ASN A 209 7.57 -19.99 -7.66
CA ASN A 209 6.13 -20.23 -7.64
C ASN A 209 5.39 -18.93 -7.94
N LEU A 210 4.12 -19.06 -8.34
CA LEU A 210 3.18 -17.96 -8.42
C LEU A 210 2.12 -18.12 -7.34
N ALA A 211 1.67 -16.99 -6.82
CA ALA A 211 0.52 -16.90 -5.94
C ALA A 211 -0.44 -15.82 -6.44
N GLY A 212 -1.71 -16.01 -6.24
CA GLY A 212 -2.72 -15.04 -6.62
C GLY A 212 -3.01 -14.01 -5.54
N THR A 213 -3.82 -13.03 -5.91
CA THR A 213 -4.20 -11.93 -5.00
C THR A 213 -4.98 -12.40 -3.78
N TRP A 214 -5.68 -13.54 -3.84
CA TRP A 214 -6.32 -14.13 -2.65
C TRP A 214 -5.31 -14.44 -1.53
N ALA A 215 -4.20 -15.11 -1.89
CA ALA A 215 -3.17 -15.44 -0.90
C ALA A 215 -2.51 -14.17 -0.32
N LEU A 216 -2.24 -13.16 -1.17
CA LEU A 216 -1.70 -11.87 -0.74
C LEU A 216 -2.64 -11.12 0.21
N GLU A 217 -3.94 -11.02 -0.13
CA GLU A 217 -4.95 -10.39 0.69
C GLU A 217 -5.13 -11.12 2.03
N ALA A 218 -5.09 -12.46 2.04
CA ALA A 218 -5.16 -13.23 3.28
C ALA A 218 -4.01 -12.88 4.25
N LEU A 219 -2.77 -12.77 3.75
CA LEU A 219 -1.61 -12.37 4.56
C LEU A 219 -1.72 -10.91 5.03
N ARG A 220 -2.15 -9.99 4.16
CA ARG A 220 -2.37 -8.60 4.52
C ARG A 220 -3.39 -8.46 5.64
N ILE A 221 -4.52 -9.14 5.51
CA ILE A 221 -5.61 -9.13 6.52
C ILE A 221 -5.13 -9.74 7.84
N ALA A 222 -4.45 -10.89 7.80
CA ALA A 222 -3.90 -11.52 9.00
C ALA A 222 -2.92 -10.60 9.74
N ALA A 223 -2.13 -9.82 9.00
CA ALA A 223 -1.24 -8.82 9.58
C ALA A 223 -1.93 -7.51 9.99
N GLY A 224 -3.23 -7.35 9.74
CA GLY A 224 -3.95 -6.11 10.03
C GLY A 224 -3.44 -4.89 9.26
N VAL A 225 -2.86 -5.10 8.07
CA VAL A 225 -2.40 -4.02 7.20
C VAL A 225 -3.59 -3.49 6.41
N PRO A 226 -3.95 -2.20 6.52
CA PRO A 226 -5.08 -1.65 5.79
C PRO A 226 -4.81 -1.53 4.29
N ARG A 227 -5.84 -1.70 3.50
CA ARG A 227 -5.91 -1.34 2.08
C ARG A 227 -7.03 -0.32 1.92
N ILE A 228 -6.69 0.91 1.63
CA ILE A 228 -7.60 2.06 1.77
C ILE A 228 -8.92 1.85 1.03
N ILE A 229 -8.86 1.39 -0.19
CA ILE A 229 -10.07 1.21 -1.03
C ILE A 229 -11.03 0.11 -0.51
N VAL A 230 -10.56 -0.75 0.41
CA VAL A 230 -11.35 -1.87 0.98
C VAL A 230 -11.71 -1.59 2.44
N ASP A 231 -10.73 -1.13 3.23
CA ASP A 231 -10.84 -1.10 4.69
C ASP A 231 -11.16 0.30 5.24
N ALA A 232 -11.21 1.33 4.37
CA ALA A 232 -11.48 2.71 4.77
C ALA A 232 -12.73 3.27 4.06
N ASP A 233 -13.34 4.25 4.69
CA ASP A 233 -14.41 5.05 4.11
C ASP A 233 -13.96 6.51 3.86
N HIS A 234 -14.82 7.31 3.24
CA HIS A 234 -14.57 8.73 2.93
C HIS A 234 -14.35 9.63 4.18
N ARG A 235 -14.52 9.08 5.39
CA ARG A 235 -14.36 9.79 6.68
C ARG A 235 -13.18 9.27 7.49
N THR A 236 -12.47 8.26 6.99
CA THR A 236 -11.37 7.63 7.70
C THR A 236 -10.17 8.56 7.78
N ILE A 237 -9.60 8.70 8.98
CA ILE A 237 -8.35 9.44 9.23
C ILE A 237 -7.19 8.47 9.51
N PRO A 238 -5.93 8.86 9.23
CA PRO A 238 -4.77 7.97 9.38
C PRO A 238 -4.60 7.33 10.76
N HIS A 239 -5.01 8.01 11.83
CA HIS A 239 -4.95 7.49 13.20
C HIS A 239 -5.84 6.27 13.42
N GLU A 240 -6.99 6.21 12.75
CA GLU A 240 -7.96 5.12 12.92
C GLU A 240 -7.45 3.77 12.43
N ILE A 241 -6.53 3.79 11.46
CA ILE A 241 -6.03 2.60 10.76
C ILE A 241 -4.52 2.39 10.92
N GLY A 242 -3.89 3.12 11.86
CA GLY A 242 -2.49 2.91 12.24
C GLY A 242 -1.47 3.32 11.18
N LEU A 243 -1.73 4.40 10.43
CA LEU A 243 -0.84 4.93 9.39
C LEU A 243 0.00 6.14 9.85
N ILE A 244 -0.12 6.57 11.11
CA ILE A 244 0.75 7.62 11.66
C ILE A 244 2.19 7.10 11.74
N GLY A 245 3.13 7.91 11.28
CA GLY A 245 4.55 7.56 11.19
C GLY A 245 4.92 6.81 9.93
N ASN A 246 4.13 5.82 9.50
CA ASN A 246 4.39 5.09 8.25
C ASN A 246 4.07 5.90 7.00
N ALA A 247 2.89 6.49 6.99
CA ALA A 247 2.38 7.25 5.85
C ALA A 247 2.23 8.74 6.18
N VAL A 248 2.35 9.13 7.45
CA VAL A 248 2.22 10.51 7.93
C VAL A 248 3.42 10.89 8.79
N HIS A 249 4.16 11.89 8.36
CA HIS A 249 5.26 12.48 9.14
C HIS A 249 4.74 13.70 9.91
N LEU A 250 4.73 13.63 11.23
CA LEU A 250 4.10 14.64 12.07
C LEU A 250 4.84 15.98 12.11
N GLU A 251 6.15 15.98 11.88
CA GLU A 251 7.01 17.17 11.97
C GLU A 251 7.46 17.71 10.59
N LYS A 252 6.87 17.23 9.51
CA LYS A 252 7.12 17.86 8.21
C LYS A 252 6.37 19.19 8.09
N GLY A 253 6.78 20.03 7.14
CA GLY A 253 6.10 21.29 6.80
C GLY A 253 4.62 21.11 6.42
N CYS A 254 3.94 22.21 6.13
CA CYS A 254 2.51 22.23 5.84
C CYS A 254 2.13 21.29 4.68
N TYR A 255 1.03 20.60 4.86
CA TYR A 255 0.33 19.82 3.84
C TYR A 255 -1.18 19.82 4.09
N ARG A 256 -1.94 19.47 3.06
CA ARG A 256 -3.41 19.46 3.12
C ARG A 256 -3.91 18.49 4.20
N GLY A 257 -4.78 18.97 5.09
CA GLY A 257 -5.37 18.17 6.17
C GLY A 257 -4.52 18.05 7.44
N GLN A 258 -3.32 18.65 7.50
CA GLN A 258 -2.39 18.58 8.64
C GLN A 258 -3.01 19.02 9.97
N GLU A 259 -3.87 20.05 9.96
CA GLU A 259 -4.47 20.58 11.19
C GLU A 259 -5.26 19.51 11.95
N THR A 260 -6.11 18.76 11.26
CA THR A 260 -6.86 17.66 11.87
C THR A 260 -5.94 16.58 12.41
N ILE A 261 -4.89 16.22 11.65
CA ILE A 261 -3.90 15.23 12.08
C ILE A 261 -3.21 15.68 13.38
N ALA A 262 -2.71 16.91 13.41
CA ALA A 262 -2.06 17.47 14.59
C ALA A 262 -3.01 17.57 15.80
N ARG A 263 -4.25 17.99 15.58
CA ARG A 263 -5.27 18.09 16.64
C ARG A 263 -5.57 16.71 17.25
N VAL A 264 -5.83 15.69 16.45
CA VAL A 264 -6.12 14.34 16.95
C VAL A 264 -4.90 13.76 17.67
N HIS A 265 -3.69 14.00 17.13
CA HIS A 265 -2.46 13.53 17.75
C HIS A 265 -2.21 14.15 19.13
N ASN A 266 -2.39 15.48 19.25
CA ASN A 266 -2.09 16.22 20.48
C ASN A 266 -3.20 16.13 21.53
N LEU A 267 -4.46 16.13 21.12
CA LEU A 267 -5.60 16.31 22.04
C LEU A 267 -6.30 15.01 22.41
N GLY A 268 -6.02 13.87 21.74
CA GLY A 268 -6.85 12.76 22.09
C GLY A 268 -6.68 11.42 21.46
N LYS A 269 -7.81 10.80 21.32
CA LYS A 269 -7.97 9.47 20.71
C LYS A 269 -8.76 9.63 19.42
N PRO A 270 -8.43 8.88 18.37
CA PRO A 270 -9.26 8.83 17.18
C PRO A 270 -10.66 8.32 17.53
N PRO A 271 -11.71 8.83 16.84
CA PRO A 271 -13.09 8.46 17.15
C PRO A 271 -13.43 7.00 16.85
N ARG A 272 -12.65 6.37 15.96
CA ARG A 272 -12.81 4.98 15.53
C ARG A 272 -11.45 4.27 15.52
N LYS A 273 -11.49 2.94 15.45
CA LYS A 273 -10.29 2.11 15.31
C LYS A 273 -10.59 0.91 14.41
N LEU A 274 -9.69 0.63 13.48
CA LEU A 274 -9.70 -0.63 12.72
C LEU A 274 -9.37 -1.79 13.66
N VAL A 275 -10.15 -2.87 13.61
CA VAL A 275 -9.94 -4.05 14.43
C VAL A 275 -10.13 -5.31 13.59
N LEU A 276 -9.36 -6.35 13.89
CA LEU A 276 -9.52 -7.68 13.33
C LEU A 276 -10.57 -8.44 14.18
N LEU A 277 -11.59 -8.96 13.51
CA LEU A 277 -12.62 -9.81 14.15
C LEU A 277 -12.34 -11.27 13.79
N HIS A 278 -12.18 -12.10 14.82
CA HIS A 278 -12.16 -13.54 14.67
C HIS A 278 -13.58 -14.07 14.79
N LEU A 279 -14.07 -14.69 13.73
CA LEU A 279 -15.38 -15.32 13.70
C LEU A 279 -15.25 -16.78 14.14
N ASP A 280 -16.21 -17.28 14.93
CA ASP A 280 -16.21 -18.68 15.36
C ASP A 280 -16.53 -19.68 14.25
N GLY A 281 -17.03 -19.19 13.11
CA GLY A 281 -17.38 -20.02 11.97
C GLY A 281 -18.63 -20.90 12.13
N SER A 282 -19.24 -20.93 13.34
CA SER A 282 -20.33 -21.85 13.66
C SER A 282 -21.56 -21.71 12.76
N GLN A 283 -21.80 -20.51 12.23
CA GLN A 283 -22.97 -20.24 11.39
C GLN A 283 -22.66 -20.25 9.88
N ASN A 284 -21.42 -20.43 9.49
CA ASN A 284 -20.94 -20.37 8.10
C ASN A 284 -21.47 -19.14 7.33
N ARG A 285 -21.62 -18.02 8.02
CA ARG A 285 -22.13 -16.75 7.49
C ARG A 285 -21.26 -15.60 7.98
N LEU A 286 -20.99 -14.66 7.09
CA LEU A 286 -20.38 -13.39 7.48
C LEU A 286 -21.42 -12.49 8.20
N PRO A 287 -21.02 -11.76 9.23
CA PRO A 287 -21.90 -10.77 9.86
C PRO A 287 -22.34 -9.74 8.82
N LYS A 288 -23.59 -9.32 8.90
CA LYS A 288 -24.06 -8.19 8.08
C LYS A 288 -23.39 -6.90 8.55
N GLU A 289 -23.22 -5.95 7.64
CA GLU A 289 -22.80 -4.59 8.01
C GLU A 289 -23.69 -4.06 9.15
N LYS A 290 -23.05 -3.35 10.10
CA LYS A 290 -23.70 -2.77 11.28
C LYS A 290 -24.32 -3.80 12.26
N SER A 291 -24.00 -5.07 12.15
CA SER A 291 -24.38 -6.05 13.17
C SER A 291 -23.78 -5.68 14.52
N SER A 292 -24.55 -5.88 15.60
CA SER A 292 -24.07 -5.67 16.97
C SER A 292 -22.94 -6.64 17.28
N LYS A 293 -21.88 -6.15 17.91
CA LYS A 293 -20.77 -6.97 18.40
C LYS A 293 -21.22 -7.76 19.63
N ILE A 294 -21.07 -9.08 19.58
CA ILE A 294 -21.15 -9.94 20.74
C ILE A 294 -19.76 -10.57 20.90
N GLY A 295 -19.00 -10.15 21.93
CA GLY A 295 -17.67 -10.67 22.20
C GLY A 295 -16.57 -9.61 22.33
N ARG A 296 -15.32 -10.04 22.59
CA ARG A 296 -14.15 -9.17 22.70
C ARG A 296 -13.48 -9.03 21.33
N ALA A 297 -13.24 -7.81 20.90
CA ALA A 297 -12.29 -7.57 19.79
C ALA A 297 -10.86 -7.65 20.34
N HIS A 298 -9.99 -8.38 19.68
CA HIS A 298 -8.56 -8.27 19.92
C HIS A 298 -8.09 -6.91 19.37
N VAL A 299 -7.48 -6.12 20.24
CA VAL A 299 -7.00 -4.76 19.97
C VAL A 299 -5.48 -4.78 20.05
#